data_f70ff94eff12ae94fffcfbc7729cabf1
#
_entry.id   f70ff94eff12ae94fffcfbc7729cabf1
#
_cell.length_a   1.000
_cell.length_b   1.000
_cell.length_c   1.000
_cell.angle_alpha   90.00
_cell.angle_beta   90.00
_cell.angle_gamma   90.00
#
_symmetry.space_group_name_H-M   'P 1'
#
loop_
_entity.id
_entity.type
_entity.pdbx_description
1 polymer ?
#
loop_
_entity_poly.entity_id
_entity_poly.type
_entity_poly.pdbx_seq_one_letter_code
_entity_poly.pdbx_strand_id
1 'polypeptide(L)'
;MAIDPSRFETSNVVDTCAVWNILRSRCLHAGALLARCHFVMTKYVEYECLLKPRTRTRPSDTELVSRLRREQASSRFTAFPCDISDLETLLEHRQRLGKGEISSIAFAMKFRQAVLTDDQKARRLATNAGHEAVQTTPHLFSWLIYNRQLADSDKDTVIAQHCELDGILAKHLEDAYVLALRYRSAAA
;
A
#
# COMPACT_ATOMS: atom_id res chain seq x y z
N MET A 1 -7.93 -13.77 -0.54
CA MET A 1 -7.66 -13.86 0.91
C MET A 1 -8.61 -12.89 1.61
N ALA A 2 -9.32 -13.33 2.65
CA ALA A 2 -10.18 -12.44 3.42
C ALA A 2 -9.32 -11.47 4.25
N ILE A 3 -9.70 -10.20 4.30
CA ILE A 3 -9.06 -9.20 5.17
C ILE A 3 -9.42 -9.54 6.61
N ASP A 4 -8.42 -9.60 7.50
CA ASP A 4 -8.61 -9.70 8.94
C ASP A 4 -8.15 -8.39 9.60
N PRO A 5 -9.09 -7.51 10.01
CA PRO A 5 -8.75 -6.21 10.59
C PRO A 5 -7.92 -6.27 11.88
N SER A 6 -7.86 -7.41 12.55
CA SER A 6 -7.05 -7.58 13.76
C SER A 6 -5.59 -7.86 13.48
N ARG A 7 -5.26 -8.25 12.24
CA ARG A 7 -3.94 -8.71 11.84
C ARG A 7 -3.38 -7.88 10.70
N PHE A 8 -2.64 -6.85 11.03
CA PHE A 8 -1.92 -6.03 10.06
C PHE A 8 -0.48 -5.85 10.53
N GLU A 9 0.47 -6.15 9.67
CA GLU A 9 1.88 -5.90 9.95
C GLU A 9 2.20 -4.43 9.66
N THR A 10 2.85 -3.76 10.62
CA THR A 10 3.14 -2.33 10.51
C THR A 10 4.35 -2.02 9.63
N SER A 11 5.20 -3.02 9.32
CA SER A 11 6.36 -2.86 8.46
C SER A 11 6.08 -3.43 7.07
N ASN A 12 6.01 -2.58 6.06
CA ASN A 12 5.54 -2.93 4.73
C ASN A 12 6.48 -2.49 3.62
N VAL A 13 6.71 -3.39 2.67
CA VAL A 13 7.23 -3.03 1.35
C VAL A 13 6.05 -2.69 0.45
N VAL A 14 6.02 -1.47 -0.08
CA VAL A 14 4.92 -0.97 -0.89
C VAL A 14 5.25 -0.97 -2.37
N ASP A 15 4.28 -1.34 -3.20
CA ASP A 15 4.37 -1.16 -4.65
C ASP A 15 3.87 0.24 -5.09
N THR A 16 3.96 0.51 -6.38
CA THR A 16 3.58 1.81 -6.96
C THR A 16 2.11 2.16 -6.69
N CYS A 17 1.19 1.20 -6.79
CA CYS A 17 -0.23 1.47 -6.59
C CYS A 17 -0.55 1.72 -5.12
N ALA A 18 0.07 0.99 -4.21
CA ALA A 18 -0.10 1.19 -2.77
C ALA A 18 0.47 2.53 -2.29
N VAL A 19 1.66 2.94 -2.80
CA VAL A 19 2.20 4.29 -2.52
C VAL A 19 1.17 5.36 -2.82
N TRP A 20 0.57 5.30 -4.02
CA TRP A 20 -0.42 6.30 -4.42
C TRP A 20 -1.69 6.21 -3.59
N ASN A 21 -2.21 5.01 -3.33
CA ASN A 21 -3.44 4.85 -2.58
C ASN A 21 -3.33 5.31 -1.13
N ILE A 22 -2.19 5.09 -0.47
CA ILE A 22 -1.93 5.63 0.87
C ILE A 22 -1.86 7.17 0.82
N LEU A 23 -1.11 7.74 -0.13
CA LEU A 23 -0.88 9.18 -0.22
C LEU A 23 -2.09 9.97 -0.74
N ARG A 24 -3.07 9.33 -1.37
CA ARG A 24 -4.33 9.99 -1.76
C ARG A 24 -5.09 10.55 -0.58
N SER A 25 -5.13 9.85 0.54
CA SER A 25 -5.76 10.38 1.75
C SER A 25 -4.73 10.80 2.80
N ARG A 26 -4.70 12.10 3.11
CA ARG A 26 -3.87 12.63 4.20
C ARG A 26 -4.32 12.08 5.55
N CYS A 27 -5.63 11.88 5.73
CA CYS A 27 -6.20 11.33 6.94
C CYS A 27 -5.73 9.88 7.15
N LEU A 28 -5.83 9.03 6.12
CA LEU A 28 -5.33 7.63 6.16
C LEU A 28 -3.83 7.59 6.46
N HIS A 29 -3.04 8.37 5.71
CA HIS A 29 -1.59 8.41 5.89
C HIS A 29 -1.20 8.88 7.29
N ALA A 30 -1.83 9.94 7.80
CA ALA A 30 -1.59 10.43 9.17
C ALA A 30 -1.94 9.37 10.22
N GLY A 31 -3.07 8.69 10.09
CA GLY A 31 -3.44 7.58 10.96
C GLY A 31 -2.42 6.44 10.94
N ALA A 32 -1.91 6.07 9.76
CA ALA A 32 -0.86 5.07 9.62
C ALA A 32 0.44 5.49 10.32
N LEU A 33 0.84 6.76 10.21
CA LEU A 33 2.02 7.28 10.90
C LEU A 33 1.86 7.29 12.43
N LEU A 34 0.70 7.69 12.93
CA LEU A 34 0.40 7.64 14.37
C LEU A 34 0.44 6.21 14.90
N ALA A 35 -0.03 5.25 14.10
CA ALA A 35 0.04 3.82 14.39
C ALA A 35 1.44 3.21 14.17
N ARG A 36 2.46 4.03 13.89
CA ARG A 36 3.84 3.62 13.65
C ARG A 36 4.00 2.64 12.48
N CYS A 37 3.19 2.79 11.44
CA CYS A 37 3.42 2.05 10.21
C CYS A 37 4.66 2.58 9.49
N HIS A 38 5.47 1.65 8.98
CA HIS A 38 6.67 1.91 8.21
C HIS A 38 6.47 1.41 6.78
N PHE A 39 6.67 2.31 5.83
CA PHE A 39 6.55 2.00 4.42
C PHE A 39 7.92 2.20 3.75
N VAL A 40 8.41 1.14 3.15
CA VAL A 40 9.63 1.17 2.34
C VAL A 40 9.28 0.78 0.91
N MET A 41 10.08 1.20 -0.05
CA MET A 41 9.88 0.83 -1.45
C MET A 41 11.21 0.41 -2.08
N THR A 42 11.15 -0.18 -3.25
CA THR A 42 12.35 -0.45 -4.05
C THR A 42 12.69 0.75 -4.95
N LYS A 43 13.93 0.82 -5.42
CA LYS A 43 14.35 1.82 -6.41
C LYS A 43 13.57 1.73 -7.73
N TYR A 44 13.00 0.57 -8.06
CA TYR A 44 12.09 0.41 -9.21
C TYR A 44 10.77 1.14 -8.97
N VAL A 45 10.19 1.01 -7.78
CA VAL A 45 8.97 1.72 -7.39
C VAL A 45 9.22 3.23 -7.34
N GLU A 46 10.33 3.67 -6.74
CA GLU A 46 10.72 5.08 -6.73
C GLU A 46 10.83 5.64 -8.16
N TYR A 47 11.49 4.90 -9.06
CA TYR A 47 11.58 5.28 -10.46
C TYR A 47 10.21 5.42 -11.12
N GLU A 48 9.32 4.45 -10.92
CA GLU A 48 7.96 4.49 -11.48
C GLU A 48 7.13 5.65 -10.93
N CYS A 49 7.30 5.97 -9.65
CA CYS A 49 6.58 7.07 -9.01
C CYS A 49 7.10 8.45 -9.43
N LEU A 50 8.41 8.65 -9.49
CA LEU A 50 9.03 9.96 -9.54
C LEU A 50 9.72 10.32 -10.86
N LEU A 51 10.22 9.32 -11.60
CA LEU A 51 11.12 9.53 -12.74
C LEU A 51 10.57 9.02 -14.07
N LYS A 52 9.71 7.99 -14.05
CA LYS A 52 9.16 7.40 -15.27
C LYS A 52 8.33 8.44 -16.05
N PRO A 53 8.67 8.70 -17.32
CA PRO A 53 7.91 9.63 -18.15
C PRO A 53 6.46 9.20 -18.26
N ARG A 54 5.53 10.14 -18.07
CA ARG A 54 4.08 9.93 -18.23
C ARG A 54 3.62 10.58 -19.53
N THR A 55 2.86 9.87 -20.33
CA THR A 55 2.29 10.41 -21.58
C THR A 55 1.24 11.50 -21.30
N ARG A 56 0.58 11.45 -20.16
CA ARG A 56 -0.35 12.48 -19.68
C ARG A 56 -0.15 12.63 -18.17
N THR A 57 -0.04 13.87 -17.70
CA THR A 57 0.05 14.22 -16.29
C THR A 57 -1.24 14.91 -15.86
N ARG A 58 -1.91 14.38 -14.85
CA ARG A 58 -3.09 14.99 -14.23
C ARG A 58 -2.67 15.88 -13.06
N PRO A 59 -3.50 16.86 -12.64
CA PRO A 59 -3.22 17.62 -11.43
C PRO A 59 -3.03 16.75 -10.18
N SER A 60 -3.84 15.67 -10.05
CA SER A 60 -3.70 14.66 -9.00
C SER A 60 -2.32 13.98 -8.99
N ASP A 61 -1.74 13.68 -10.15
CA ASP A 61 -0.41 13.09 -10.27
C ASP A 61 0.67 14.05 -9.72
N THR A 62 0.57 15.34 -10.04
CA THR A 62 1.51 16.36 -9.56
C THR A 62 1.45 16.51 -8.05
N GLU A 63 0.25 16.53 -7.48
CA GLU A 63 0.06 16.59 -6.02
C GLU A 63 0.64 15.33 -5.35
N LEU A 64 0.38 14.14 -5.88
CA LEU A 64 0.88 12.88 -5.31
C LEU A 64 2.41 12.79 -5.36
N VAL A 65 3.03 13.20 -6.47
CA VAL A 65 4.50 13.29 -6.58
C VAL A 65 5.06 14.27 -5.53
N SER A 66 4.41 15.42 -5.35
CA SER A 66 4.81 16.41 -4.34
C SER A 66 4.69 15.84 -2.91
N ARG A 67 3.63 15.09 -2.62
CA ARG A 67 3.44 14.41 -1.33
C ARG A 67 4.55 13.40 -1.09
N LEU A 68 4.81 12.52 -2.06
CA LEU A 68 5.84 11.49 -1.92
C LEU A 68 7.23 12.11 -1.67
N ARG A 69 7.60 13.16 -2.40
CA ARG A 69 8.89 13.86 -2.19
C ARG A 69 9.01 14.45 -0.78
N ARG A 70 7.92 15.01 -0.23
CA ARG A 70 7.92 15.52 1.16
C ARG A 70 8.10 14.39 2.16
N GLU A 71 7.44 13.27 1.95
CA GLU A 71 7.59 12.11 2.84
C GLU A 71 9.00 11.53 2.78
N GLN A 72 9.61 11.45 1.60
CA GLN A 72 11.00 11.02 1.47
C GLN A 72 11.98 11.98 2.14
N ALA A 73 11.76 13.30 2.04
CA ALA A 73 12.56 14.30 2.75
C ALA A 73 12.47 14.15 4.28
N SER A 74 11.41 13.50 4.78
CA SER A 74 11.20 13.16 6.20
C SER A 74 11.62 11.70 6.52
N SER A 75 12.44 11.08 5.66
CA SER A 75 12.89 9.68 5.80
C SER A 75 11.76 8.65 5.85
N ARG A 76 10.62 8.95 5.23
CA ARG A 76 9.50 8.02 5.03
C ARG A 76 9.47 7.56 3.59
N PHE A 77 8.84 6.43 3.31
CA PHE A 77 8.88 5.82 1.97
C PHE A 77 10.32 5.72 1.43
N THR A 78 11.23 5.29 2.28
CA THR A 78 12.64 5.13 1.92
C THR A 78 12.78 4.08 0.81
N ALA A 79 13.59 4.40 -0.20
CA ALA A 79 13.80 3.52 -1.35
C ALA A 79 15.12 2.73 -1.22
N PHE A 80 15.03 1.41 -1.34
CA PHE A 80 16.17 0.50 -1.26
C PHE A 80 16.49 -0.13 -2.62
N PRO A 81 17.76 -0.42 -2.91
CA PRO A 81 18.12 -1.20 -4.09
C PRO A 81 17.56 -2.63 -3.96
N CYS A 82 17.21 -3.21 -5.09
CA CYS A 82 16.82 -4.60 -5.21
C CYS A 82 17.74 -5.27 -6.24
N ASP A 83 18.39 -6.35 -5.87
CA ASP A 83 19.31 -7.06 -6.76
C ASP A 83 18.53 -7.81 -7.85
N ILE A 84 19.14 -7.92 -9.04
CA ILE A 84 18.51 -8.62 -10.17
C ILE A 84 18.33 -10.10 -9.83
N SER A 85 19.29 -10.72 -9.10
CA SER A 85 19.20 -12.10 -8.63
C SER A 85 17.99 -12.35 -7.73
N ASP A 86 17.55 -11.36 -6.95
CA ASP A 86 16.34 -11.48 -6.12
C ASP A 86 15.07 -11.58 -6.98
N LEU A 87 15.12 -11.07 -8.22
CA LEU A 87 14.00 -11.08 -9.15
C LEU A 87 13.90 -12.41 -9.92
N GLU A 88 15.00 -13.14 -10.11
CA GLU A 88 15.05 -14.32 -10.98
C GLU A 88 14.05 -15.39 -10.57
N THR A 89 13.94 -15.68 -9.27
CA THR A 89 12.98 -16.65 -8.72
C THR A 89 11.51 -16.29 -9.00
N LEU A 90 11.21 -15.02 -9.18
CA LEU A 90 9.86 -14.54 -9.49
C LEU A 90 9.64 -14.32 -10.99
N LEU A 91 10.73 -14.18 -11.76
CA LEU A 91 10.63 -13.93 -13.21
C LEU A 91 10.05 -15.11 -13.98
N GLU A 92 10.23 -16.33 -13.51
CA GLU A 92 9.64 -17.54 -14.10
C GLU A 92 8.10 -17.52 -14.05
N HIS A 93 7.54 -16.83 -13.05
CA HIS A 93 6.11 -16.68 -12.86
C HIS A 93 5.55 -15.36 -13.45
N ARG A 94 6.35 -14.67 -14.25
CA ARG A 94 6.18 -13.32 -14.79
C ARG A 94 5.07 -13.20 -15.86
N GLN A 95 3.84 -13.45 -15.53
CA GLN A 95 2.75 -13.14 -16.45
C GLN A 95 2.25 -11.69 -16.24
N ARG A 96 2.83 -10.72 -16.96
CA ARG A 96 2.31 -9.35 -17.14
C ARG A 96 2.35 -8.45 -15.89
N LEU A 97 3.35 -8.59 -15.02
CA LEU A 97 3.62 -7.65 -13.92
C LEU A 97 4.73 -6.68 -14.29
N GLY A 98 4.65 -5.46 -13.75
CA GLY A 98 5.70 -4.46 -13.85
C GLY A 98 6.91 -4.78 -12.98
N LYS A 99 8.03 -4.08 -13.23
CA LYS A 99 9.25 -4.26 -12.42
C LYS A 99 9.04 -3.80 -10.97
N GLY A 100 8.20 -2.80 -10.76
CA GLY A 100 7.84 -2.30 -9.43
C GLY A 100 7.21 -3.37 -8.57
N GLU A 101 6.14 -4.04 -9.07
CA GLU A 101 5.43 -5.09 -8.33
C GLU A 101 6.37 -6.28 -8.03
N ILE A 102 7.11 -6.77 -9.05
CA ILE A 102 8.01 -7.91 -8.87
C ILE A 102 9.10 -7.58 -7.85
N SER A 103 9.72 -6.41 -7.94
CA SER A 103 10.78 -5.99 -7.01
C SER A 103 10.27 -5.83 -5.58
N SER A 104 9.05 -5.32 -5.40
CA SER A 104 8.44 -5.20 -4.07
C SER A 104 8.21 -6.56 -3.43
N ILE A 105 7.70 -7.54 -4.19
CA ILE A 105 7.49 -8.90 -3.70
C ILE A 105 8.84 -9.57 -3.35
N ALA A 106 9.83 -9.51 -4.26
CA ALA A 106 11.15 -10.09 -4.02
C ALA A 106 11.82 -9.51 -2.78
N PHE A 107 11.77 -8.17 -2.63
CA PHE A 107 12.33 -7.49 -1.47
C PHE A 107 11.62 -7.89 -0.18
N ALA A 108 10.27 -7.93 -0.19
CA ALA A 108 9.47 -8.35 0.96
C ALA A 108 9.80 -9.78 1.39
N MET A 109 9.92 -10.71 0.46
CA MET A 109 10.31 -12.10 0.73
C MET A 109 11.72 -12.20 1.34
N LYS A 110 12.70 -11.51 0.74
CA LYS A 110 14.10 -11.49 1.20
C LYS A 110 14.23 -11.01 2.64
N PHE A 111 13.50 -9.95 3.00
CA PHE A 111 13.57 -9.32 4.33
C PHE A 111 12.46 -9.77 5.29
N ARG A 112 11.62 -10.73 4.88
CA ARG A 112 10.49 -11.26 5.67
C ARG A 112 9.56 -10.15 6.19
N GLN A 113 9.29 -9.17 5.33
CA GLN A 113 8.36 -8.08 5.61
C GLN A 113 7.05 -8.30 4.86
N ALA A 114 5.98 -7.68 5.32
CA ALA A 114 4.74 -7.69 4.56
C ALA A 114 4.91 -6.94 3.22
N VAL A 115 4.26 -7.43 2.16
CA VAL A 115 4.08 -6.67 0.93
C VAL A 115 2.69 -6.04 0.91
N LEU A 116 2.62 -4.73 0.69
CA LEU A 116 1.37 -4.01 0.55
C LEU A 116 1.17 -3.64 -0.91
N THR A 117 0.15 -4.25 -1.52
CA THR A 117 -0.20 -4.05 -2.92
C THR A 117 -1.70 -4.16 -3.13
N ASP A 118 -2.28 -3.24 -3.90
CA ASP A 118 -3.69 -3.28 -4.30
C ASP A 118 -3.90 -3.99 -5.66
N ASP A 119 -2.82 -4.34 -6.37
CA ASP A 119 -2.90 -5.12 -7.60
C ASP A 119 -3.19 -6.60 -7.33
N GLN A 120 -4.29 -7.10 -7.91
CA GLN A 120 -4.72 -8.48 -7.70
C GLN A 120 -3.73 -9.52 -8.24
N LYS A 121 -3.03 -9.19 -9.36
CA LYS A 121 -2.07 -10.12 -9.96
C LYS A 121 -0.81 -10.18 -9.11
N ALA A 122 -0.34 -9.03 -8.59
CA ALA A 122 0.78 -8.96 -7.67
C ALA A 122 0.50 -9.76 -6.38
N ARG A 123 -0.71 -9.63 -5.80
CA ARG A 123 -1.11 -10.43 -4.63
C ARG A 123 -1.08 -11.94 -4.92
N ARG A 124 -1.66 -12.35 -6.06
CA ARG A 124 -1.66 -13.77 -6.47
C ARG A 124 -0.24 -14.29 -6.66
N LEU A 125 0.65 -13.52 -7.29
CA LEU A 125 2.04 -13.91 -7.46
C LEU A 125 2.74 -14.08 -6.11
N ALA A 126 2.61 -13.12 -5.20
CA ALA A 126 3.21 -13.20 -3.88
C ALA A 126 2.73 -14.45 -3.11
N THR A 127 1.42 -14.70 -3.09
CA THR A 127 0.85 -15.89 -2.44
C THR A 127 1.33 -17.18 -3.08
N ASN A 128 1.37 -17.26 -4.42
CA ASN A 128 1.85 -18.45 -5.14
C ASN A 128 3.35 -18.72 -4.92
N ALA A 129 4.12 -17.66 -4.68
CA ALA A 129 5.54 -17.75 -4.31
C ALA A 129 5.76 -18.11 -2.82
N GLY A 130 4.69 -18.37 -2.07
CA GLY A 130 4.75 -18.74 -0.65
C GLY A 130 4.89 -17.57 0.31
N HIS A 131 4.66 -16.33 -0.15
CA HIS A 131 4.67 -15.15 0.72
C HIS A 131 3.28 -14.96 1.35
N GLU A 132 3.19 -15.17 2.66
CA GLU A 132 1.91 -15.14 3.37
C GLU A 132 1.48 -13.72 3.79
N ALA A 133 2.45 -12.86 4.08
CA ALA A 133 2.21 -11.49 4.56
C ALA A 133 1.87 -10.52 3.41
N VAL A 134 0.70 -10.73 2.78
CA VAL A 134 0.21 -9.92 1.66
C VAL A 134 -0.93 -9.02 2.14
N GLN A 135 -0.77 -7.72 2.06
CA GLN A 135 -1.67 -6.71 2.59
C GLN A 135 -2.14 -5.74 1.50
N THR A 136 -3.19 -4.96 1.78
CA THR A 136 -3.78 -3.98 0.87
C THR A 136 -4.05 -2.65 1.57
N THR A 137 -4.26 -1.57 0.82
CA THR A 137 -4.68 -0.29 1.39
C THR A 137 -6.02 -0.38 2.14
N PRO A 138 -7.06 -1.09 1.65
CA PRO A 138 -8.26 -1.34 2.45
C PRO A 138 -8.01 -2.14 3.73
N HIS A 139 -7.02 -3.06 3.74
CA HIS A 139 -6.64 -3.78 4.96
C HIS A 139 -6.01 -2.82 5.99
N LEU A 140 -5.07 -1.96 5.57
CA LEU A 140 -4.52 -0.90 6.42
C LEU A 140 -5.65 -0.04 7.02
N PHE A 141 -6.58 0.43 6.19
CA PHE A 141 -7.69 1.25 6.66
C PHE A 141 -8.57 0.52 7.68
N SER A 142 -8.97 -0.73 7.40
CA SER A 142 -9.78 -1.52 8.33
C SER A 142 -9.09 -1.75 9.67
N TRP A 143 -7.78 -2.01 9.65
CA TRP A 143 -6.98 -2.19 10.84
C TRP A 143 -6.86 -0.90 11.67
N LEU A 144 -6.69 0.27 11.03
CA LEU A 144 -6.66 1.55 11.73
C LEU A 144 -8.00 1.88 12.42
N ILE A 145 -9.12 1.59 11.76
CA ILE A 145 -10.46 1.72 12.36
C ILE A 145 -10.65 0.71 13.50
N TYR A 146 -10.27 -0.54 13.31
CA TYR A 146 -10.38 -1.60 14.34
C TYR A 146 -9.62 -1.22 15.61
N ASN A 147 -8.39 -0.75 15.49
CA ASN A 147 -7.53 -0.34 16.60
C ASN A 147 -7.78 1.10 17.10
N ARG A 148 -8.80 1.79 16.60
CA ARG A 148 -9.16 3.16 16.99
C ARG A 148 -8.03 4.20 16.76
N GLN A 149 -7.15 3.92 15.80
CA GLN A 149 -6.15 4.89 15.32
C GLN A 149 -6.76 5.93 14.36
N LEU A 150 -7.90 5.56 13.76
CA LEU A 150 -8.82 6.44 13.07
C LEU A 150 -10.18 6.33 13.76
N ALA A 151 -10.85 7.47 13.94
CA ALA A 151 -12.21 7.51 14.45
C ALA A 151 -13.21 7.08 13.36
N ASP A 152 -14.40 6.64 13.78
CA ASP A 152 -15.48 6.29 12.84
C ASP A 152 -15.91 7.49 11.98
N SER A 153 -15.78 8.72 12.51
CA SER A 153 -16.01 9.98 11.77
C SER A 153 -15.00 10.24 10.66
N ASP A 154 -13.81 9.62 10.70
CA ASP A 154 -12.76 9.84 9.70
C ASP A 154 -13.03 9.09 8.40
N LYS A 155 -13.94 8.09 8.41
CA LYS A 155 -14.27 7.26 7.25
C LYS A 155 -14.59 8.09 6.01
N ASP A 156 -15.53 9.02 6.14
CA ASP A 156 -15.98 9.82 4.99
C ASP A 156 -14.88 10.76 4.50
N THR A 157 -14.06 11.29 5.41
CA THR A 157 -12.88 12.11 5.07
C THR A 157 -11.86 11.31 4.29
N VAL A 158 -11.55 10.07 4.72
CA VAL A 158 -10.60 9.18 4.01
C VAL A 158 -11.08 8.90 2.60
N ILE A 159 -12.35 8.55 2.43
CA ILE A 159 -12.94 8.21 1.13
C ILE A 159 -13.00 9.44 0.23
N ALA A 160 -13.46 10.59 0.73
CA ALA A 160 -13.53 11.83 -0.03
C ALA A 160 -12.15 12.25 -0.55
N GLN A 161 -11.15 12.32 0.33
CA GLN A 161 -9.77 12.67 -0.06
C GLN A 161 -9.18 11.69 -1.08
N HIS A 162 -9.51 10.40 -0.96
CA HIS A 162 -9.07 9.39 -1.92
C HIS A 162 -9.67 9.64 -3.31
N CYS A 163 -10.98 9.95 -3.38
CA CYS A 163 -11.68 10.25 -4.63
C CYS A 163 -11.23 11.58 -5.27
N GLU A 164 -10.96 12.63 -4.46
CA GLU A 164 -10.46 13.92 -4.94
C GLU A 164 -9.18 13.81 -5.77
N LEU A 165 -8.36 12.81 -5.50
CA LEU A 165 -7.13 12.52 -6.23
C LEU A 165 -7.27 11.31 -7.19
N ASP A 166 -8.42 11.13 -7.80
CA ASP A 166 -8.72 10.07 -8.78
C ASP A 166 -8.50 8.64 -8.24
N GLY A 167 -8.72 8.44 -6.94
CA GLY A 167 -8.64 7.12 -6.33
C GLY A 167 -9.86 6.26 -6.66
N ILE A 168 -9.63 4.97 -6.87
CA ILE A 168 -10.67 4.02 -7.30
C ILE A 168 -11.11 3.04 -6.21
N LEU A 169 -10.57 3.17 -4.98
CA LEU A 169 -10.82 2.21 -3.91
C LEU A 169 -12.01 2.57 -3.00
N ALA A 170 -12.83 3.59 -3.32
CA ALA A 170 -13.93 4.06 -2.47
C ALA A 170 -14.78 2.93 -1.91
N LYS A 171 -15.33 2.07 -2.79
CA LYS A 171 -16.13 0.92 -2.39
C LYS A 171 -15.36 -0.07 -1.49
N HIS A 172 -14.10 -0.34 -1.81
CA HIS A 172 -13.27 -1.25 -1.01
C HIS A 172 -12.96 -0.68 0.38
N LEU A 173 -12.82 0.65 0.50
CA LEU A 173 -12.66 1.33 1.78
C LEU A 173 -13.96 1.27 2.60
N GLU A 174 -15.12 1.48 1.98
CA GLU A 174 -16.42 1.30 2.65
C GLU A 174 -16.60 -0.12 3.17
N ASP A 175 -16.34 -1.13 2.32
CA ASP A 175 -16.44 -2.55 2.71
C ASP A 175 -15.48 -2.87 3.86
N ALA A 176 -14.26 -2.33 3.82
CA ALA A 176 -13.23 -2.50 4.86
C ALA A 176 -13.63 -1.85 6.20
N TYR A 177 -14.29 -0.68 6.16
CA TYR A 177 -14.86 -0.05 7.34
C TYR A 177 -15.94 -0.92 8.01
N VAL A 178 -16.91 -1.39 7.22
CA VAL A 178 -17.96 -2.29 7.74
C VAL A 178 -17.37 -3.54 8.36
N LEU A 179 -16.33 -4.10 7.74
CA LEU A 179 -15.63 -5.27 8.26
C LEU A 179 -14.97 -4.97 9.61
N ALA A 180 -14.28 -3.84 9.75
CA ALA A 180 -13.66 -3.42 11.00
C ALA A 180 -14.67 -3.29 12.14
N LEU A 181 -15.86 -2.71 11.87
CA LEU A 181 -16.92 -2.60 12.85
C LEU A 181 -17.44 -3.97 13.33
N ARG A 182 -17.63 -4.92 12.39
CA ARG A 182 -18.06 -6.29 12.72
C ARG A 182 -17.05 -6.98 13.63
N TYR A 183 -15.75 -6.86 13.35
CA TYR A 183 -14.70 -7.45 14.18
C TYR A 183 -14.64 -6.81 15.57
N ARG A 184 -14.80 -5.47 15.65
CA ARG A 184 -14.88 -4.78 16.96
C ARG A 184 -16.06 -5.26 17.80
N SER A 185 -17.23 -5.44 17.18
CA SER A 185 -18.44 -5.90 17.88
C SER A 185 -18.32 -7.37 18.34
N ALA A 186 -17.55 -8.19 17.62
CA ALA A 186 -17.34 -9.59 18.00
C ALA A 186 -16.26 -9.75 19.08
N ALA A 187 -15.42 -8.75 19.31
CA ALA A 187 -14.34 -8.75 20.31
C ALA A 187 -14.73 -8.05 21.63
N ALA A 188 -15.90 -7.40 21.68
CA ALA A 188 -16.45 -6.72 22.85
C ALA A 188 -17.35 -7.65 23.67
#